data_928effc1a40028913e4d9c42e9c49ad1
#
_entry.id   928effc1a40028913e4d9c42e9c49ad1
#
_cell.length_a   1.000
_cell.length_b   1.000
_cell.length_c   1.000
_cell.angle_alpha   90.00
_cell.angle_beta   90.00
_cell.angle_gamma   90.00
#
_symmetry.space_group_name_H-M   'P 1'
#
loop_
_entity.id
_entity.type
_entity.pdbx_description
1 polymer ?
#
loop_
_entity_poly.entity_id
_entity_poly.type
_entity_poly.pdbx_seq_one_letter_code
_entity_poly.pdbx_strand_id
1 'polypeptide(L)'
;MNLKFKLNNKVLIPRPETEELVSWVINDNNENKRILDIGTGSGCIAISLAKFIKNSNVIAWDVDKKILSIANKNAIMNNVKILFELIDISKVKPDRKFDIIISNPPYMCENEKSKMKDNVLLFEPHLALFVNDNDPLFFYSRIVDFARLSLNNRGKLFLEINENYSERVVKLLKNAEFQDIELRKDFRQKNRMIKACFK
;
A
#
# COMPACT_ATOMS: atom_id res chain seq x y z
N MET A 1 10.43 -0.51 -13.55
CA MET A 1 9.63 -1.54 -14.26
C MET A 1 8.98 -0.91 -15.49
N ASN A 2 9.01 -1.51 -16.69
CA ASN A 2 8.45 -0.88 -17.91
C ASN A 2 6.91 -1.04 -18.00
N LEU A 3 6.18 -0.50 -17.04
CA LEU A 3 4.71 -0.46 -17.03
C LEU A 3 4.21 0.94 -17.34
N LYS A 4 3.05 1.02 -17.99
CA LYS A 4 2.44 2.31 -18.39
C LYS A 4 1.20 2.57 -17.55
N PHE A 5 1.08 3.80 -17.03
CA PHE A 5 -0.06 4.22 -16.21
C PHE A 5 -0.67 5.51 -16.76
N LYS A 6 -1.97 5.51 -16.96
CA LYS A 6 -2.76 6.73 -17.14
C LYS A 6 -3.11 7.25 -15.75
N LEU A 7 -2.89 8.54 -15.56
CA LEU A 7 -3.15 9.23 -14.29
C LEU A 7 -4.10 10.41 -14.54
N ASN A 8 -4.71 10.88 -13.50
CA ASN A 8 -5.44 12.14 -13.45
C ASN A 8 -5.30 12.76 -12.04
N ASN A 9 -5.97 13.87 -11.79
CA ASN A 9 -5.93 14.58 -10.50
C ASN A 9 -6.63 13.87 -9.33
N LYS A 10 -7.09 12.62 -9.50
CA LYS A 10 -7.73 11.82 -8.46
C LYS A 10 -6.84 10.74 -7.87
N VAL A 11 -5.70 10.47 -8.48
CA VAL A 11 -4.78 9.42 -8.04
C VAL A 11 -3.40 10.00 -7.77
N LEU A 12 -2.75 9.47 -6.74
CA LEU A 12 -1.36 9.79 -6.45
C LEU A 12 -0.49 9.40 -7.65
N ILE A 13 0.43 10.26 -8.02
CA ILE A 13 1.47 9.94 -9.00
C ILE A 13 2.40 8.89 -8.38
N PRO A 14 2.60 7.72 -9.02
CA PRO A 14 3.51 6.70 -8.50
C PRO A 14 4.89 7.26 -8.17
N ARG A 15 5.40 6.94 -6.98
CA ARG A 15 6.69 7.44 -6.49
C ARG A 15 7.78 6.39 -6.66
N PRO A 16 9.06 6.81 -6.84
CA PRO A 16 10.19 5.89 -6.87
C PRO A 16 10.28 5.01 -5.61
N GLU A 17 9.97 5.56 -4.45
CA GLU A 17 9.94 4.86 -3.16
C GLU A 17 8.93 3.70 -3.17
N THR A 18 7.77 3.90 -3.79
CA THR A 18 6.76 2.84 -3.97
C THR A 18 7.27 1.75 -4.93
N GLU A 19 8.06 2.09 -5.96
CA GLU A 19 8.69 1.12 -6.84
C GLU A 19 9.72 0.25 -6.09
N GLU A 20 10.45 0.83 -5.13
CA GLU A 20 11.34 0.07 -4.25
C GLU A 20 10.56 -0.91 -3.36
N LEU A 21 9.44 -0.47 -2.77
CA LEU A 21 8.56 -1.35 -1.99
C LEU A 21 8.07 -2.53 -2.83
N VAL A 22 7.56 -2.27 -4.04
CA VAL A 22 7.09 -3.32 -4.96
C VAL A 22 8.22 -4.27 -5.34
N SER A 23 9.42 -3.74 -5.62
CA SER A 23 10.60 -4.55 -5.94
C SER A 23 10.99 -5.45 -4.77
N TRP A 24 10.88 -4.96 -3.54
CA TRP A 24 11.10 -5.79 -2.36
C TRP A 24 10.09 -6.93 -2.26
N VAL A 25 8.80 -6.66 -2.45
CA VAL A 25 7.76 -7.71 -2.42
C VAL A 25 8.03 -8.78 -3.48
N ILE A 26 8.37 -8.39 -4.71
CA ILE A 26 8.66 -9.33 -5.80
C ILE A 26 9.86 -10.22 -5.46
N ASN A 27 10.95 -9.63 -4.95
CA ASN A 27 12.17 -10.37 -4.61
C ASN A 27 12.03 -11.27 -3.37
N ASP A 28 11.10 -10.95 -2.47
CA ASP A 28 10.87 -11.69 -1.22
C ASP A 28 9.82 -12.80 -1.36
N ASN A 29 9.18 -12.93 -2.54
CA ASN A 29 8.08 -13.86 -2.74
C ASN A 29 8.18 -14.57 -4.09
N ASN A 30 7.82 -15.86 -4.05
CA ASN A 30 7.70 -16.69 -5.24
C ASN A 30 6.29 -16.56 -5.86
N GLU A 31 5.98 -17.41 -6.82
CA GLU A 31 4.68 -17.54 -7.49
C GLU A 31 3.53 -18.02 -6.59
N ASN A 32 2.32 -18.08 -7.15
CA ASN A 32 1.11 -18.66 -6.52
C ASN A 32 0.67 -17.95 -5.22
N LYS A 33 0.69 -16.61 -5.19
CA LYS A 33 0.30 -15.83 -4.02
C LYS A 33 -1.10 -15.24 -4.15
N ARG A 34 -1.82 -15.21 -3.04
CA ARG A 34 -3.03 -14.40 -2.87
C ARG A 34 -2.64 -13.07 -2.24
N ILE A 35 -2.76 -12.00 -3.01
CA ILE A 35 -2.22 -10.67 -2.68
C ILE A 35 -3.35 -9.67 -2.58
N LEU A 36 -3.31 -8.83 -1.54
CA LEU A 36 -4.20 -7.68 -1.37
C LEU A 36 -3.41 -6.38 -1.38
N ASP A 37 -3.78 -5.47 -2.27
CA ASP A 37 -3.32 -4.07 -2.30
C ASP A 37 -4.40 -3.16 -1.72
N ILE A 38 -4.13 -2.50 -0.59
CA ILE A 38 -5.07 -1.62 0.12
C ILE A 38 -4.76 -0.16 -0.21
N GLY A 39 -5.76 0.58 -0.72
CA GLY A 39 -5.57 1.95 -1.20
C GLY A 39 -4.84 1.97 -2.54
N THR A 40 -5.33 1.19 -3.50
CA THR A 40 -4.61 0.89 -4.76
C THR A 40 -4.31 2.10 -5.63
N GLY A 41 -5.09 3.18 -5.51
CA GLY A 41 -4.90 4.40 -6.29
C GLY A 41 -4.89 4.15 -7.80
N SER A 42 -3.77 4.46 -8.45
CA SER A 42 -3.59 4.20 -9.90
C SER A 42 -3.54 2.71 -10.28
N GLY A 43 -3.47 1.81 -9.30
CA GLY A 43 -3.24 0.39 -9.49
C GLY A 43 -1.76 0.02 -9.64
N CYS A 44 -0.83 0.95 -9.45
CA CYS A 44 0.58 0.71 -9.77
C CYS A 44 1.19 -0.44 -8.97
N ILE A 45 0.86 -0.59 -7.69
CA ILE A 45 1.30 -1.71 -6.85
C ILE A 45 0.67 -3.01 -7.34
N ALA A 46 -0.66 -3.10 -7.35
CA ALA A 46 -1.39 -4.31 -7.73
C ALA A 46 -1.01 -4.82 -9.12
N ILE A 47 -0.89 -3.91 -10.10
CA ILE A 47 -0.54 -4.23 -11.49
C ILE A 47 0.88 -4.78 -11.58
N SER A 48 1.83 -4.16 -10.88
CA SER A 48 3.21 -4.64 -10.84
C SER A 48 3.31 -6.04 -10.23
N LEU A 49 2.63 -6.28 -9.11
CA LEU A 49 2.63 -7.59 -8.45
C LEU A 49 1.97 -8.66 -9.34
N ALA A 50 0.82 -8.35 -9.97
CA ALA A 50 0.17 -9.26 -10.89
C ALA A 50 1.02 -9.58 -12.13
N LYS A 51 1.89 -8.65 -12.55
CA LYS A 51 2.77 -8.84 -13.72
C LYS A 51 3.99 -9.69 -13.40
N PHE A 52 4.59 -9.50 -12.22
CA PHE A 52 5.90 -10.04 -11.90
C PHE A 52 5.89 -11.22 -10.92
N ILE A 53 4.81 -11.43 -10.15
CA ILE A 53 4.64 -12.63 -9.34
C ILE A 53 3.71 -13.60 -10.07
N LYS A 54 4.28 -14.62 -10.69
CA LYS A 54 3.56 -15.57 -11.55
C LYS A 54 2.41 -16.26 -10.82
N ASN A 55 1.32 -16.51 -11.54
CA ASN A 55 0.13 -17.25 -11.06
C ASN A 55 -0.49 -16.69 -9.77
N SER A 56 -0.28 -15.41 -9.49
CA SER A 56 -0.84 -14.78 -8.29
C SER A 56 -2.24 -14.28 -8.53
N ASN A 57 -3.08 -14.39 -7.48
CA ASN A 57 -4.41 -13.82 -7.44
C ASN A 57 -4.34 -12.48 -6.72
N VAL A 58 -4.41 -11.38 -7.46
CA VAL A 58 -4.29 -10.03 -6.92
C VAL A 58 -5.68 -9.40 -6.79
N ILE A 59 -5.97 -8.92 -5.60
CA ILE A 59 -7.16 -8.15 -5.24
C ILE A 59 -6.69 -6.75 -4.86
N ALA A 60 -7.42 -5.73 -5.26
CA ALA A 60 -7.05 -4.34 -5.02
C ALA A 60 -8.28 -3.56 -4.54
N TRP A 61 -8.12 -2.85 -3.42
CA TRP A 61 -9.16 -2.07 -2.77
C TRP A 61 -8.91 -0.58 -2.85
N ASP A 62 -10.00 0.16 -2.99
CA ASP A 62 -10.02 1.61 -2.83
C ASP A 62 -11.40 2.07 -2.38
N VAL A 63 -11.49 3.27 -1.83
CA VAL A 63 -12.76 3.86 -1.34
C VAL A 63 -13.51 4.65 -2.39
N ASP A 64 -12.88 4.95 -3.55
CA ASP A 64 -13.51 5.73 -4.65
C ASP A 64 -13.65 4.88 -5.92
N LYS A 65 -14.89 4.68 -6.35
CA LYS A 65 -15.22 3.97 -7.60
C LYS A 65 -14.57 4.58 -8.84
N LYS A 66 -14.32 5.89 -8.85
CA LYS A 66 -13.67 6.58 -9.98
C LYS A 66 -12.17 6.22 -10.03
N ILE A 67 -11.53 6.07 -8.86
CA ILE A 67 -10.16 5.60 -8.74
C ILE A 67 -10.05 4.17 -9.24
N LEU A 68 -10.93 3.27 -8.79
CA LEU A 68 -10.96 1.88 -9.27
C LEU A 68 -11.16 1.78 -10.79
N SER A 69 -11.94 2.68 -11.39
CA SER A 69 -12.09 2.74 -12.86
C SER A 69 -10.77 3.08 -13.55
N ILE A 70 -9.93 3.95 -12.97
CA ILE A 70 -8.60 4.28 -13.50
C ILE A 70 -7.67 3.08 -13.37
N ALA A 71 -7.61 2.47 -12.18
CA ALA A 71 -6.81 1.30 -11.93
C ALA A 71 -7.16 0.13 -12.86
N ASN A 72 -8.45 -0.11 -13.12
CA ASN A 72 -8.91 -1.14 -14.05
C ASN A 72 -8.46 -0.86 -15.50
N LYS A 73 -8.54 0.40 -15.97
CA LYS A 73 -8.02 0.79 -17.30
C LYS A 73 -6.51 0.55 -17.39
N ASN A 74 -5.77 0.86 -16.33
CA ASN A 74 -4.34 0.60 -16.26
C ASN A 74 -4.02 -0.90 -16.25
N ALA A 75 -4.80 -1.72 -15.57
CA ALA A 75 -4.65 -3.19 -15.59
C ALA A 75 -4.84 -3.77 -16.99
N ILE A 76 -5.90 -3.33 -17.71
CA ILE A 76 -6.15 -3.73 -19.10
C ILE A 76 -4.97 -3.34 -20.00
N MET A 77 -4.47 -2.10 -19.87
CA MET A 77 -3.35 -1.59 -20.67
C MET A 77 -2.05 -2.38 -20.44
N ASN A 78 -1.85 -2.94 -19.26
CA ASN A 78 -0.68 -3.76 -18.91
C ASN A 78 -0.91 -5.28 -19.08
N ASN A 79 -2.08 -5.69 -19.60
CA ASN A 79 -2.46 -7.09 -19.81
C ASN A 79 -2.37 -7.93 -18.52
N VAL A 80 -2.93 -7.45 -17.44
CA VAL A 80 -3.08 -8.19 -16.17
C VAL A 80 -4.52 -8.24 -15.71
N LYS A 81 -4.89 -9.32 -14.99
CA LYS A 81 -6.20 -9.48 -14.37
C LYS A 81 -6.10 -9.20 -12.88
N ILE A 82 -6.92 -8.29 -12.38
CA ILE A 82 -6.99 -7.90 -10.97
C ILE A 82 -8.46 -7.78 -10.59
N LEU A 83 -8.83 -8.25 -9.41
CA LEU A 83 -10.15 -8.03 -8.84
C LEU A 83 -10.15 -6.70 -8.07
N PHE A 84 -10.83 -5.70 -8.61
CA PHE A 84 -10.99 -4.40 -7.97
C PHE A 84 -12.28 -4.35 -7.15
N GLU A 85 -12.18 -3.96 -5.88
CA GLU A 85 -13.31 -3.90 -4.96
C GLU A 85 -13.40 -2.54 -4.25
N LEU A 86 -14.62 -2.00 -4.17
CA LEU A 86 -14.91 -0.74 -3.48
C LEU A 86 -15.04 -1.01 -1.99
N ILE A 87 -13.94 -0.90 -1.25
CA ILE A 87 -13.86 -1.25 0.17
C ILE A 87 -13.12 -0.17 0.95
N ASP A 88 -13.70 0.22 2.08
CA ASP A 88 -13.10 1.10 3.08
C ASP A 88 -12.45 0.26 4.18
N ILE A 89 -11.12 0.31 4.28
CA ILE A 89 -10.36 -0.44 5.29
C ILE A 89 -10.77 -0.10 6.73
N SER A 90 -11.33 1.08 6.95
CA SER A 90 -11.78 1.50 8.29
C SER A 90 -13.07 0.82 8.75
N LYS A 91 -13.81 0.18 7.82
CA LYS A 91 -15.14 -0.39 8.07
C LYS A 91 -15.25 -1.87 7.74
N VAL A 92 -14.27 -2.42 7.00
CA VAL A 92 -14.33 -3.80 6.52
C VAL A 92 -14.08 -4.80 7.66
N LYS A 93 -14.81 -5.91 7.61
CA LYS A 93 -14.53 -7.08 8.46
C LYS A 93 -13.78 -8.12 7.62
N PRO A 94 -12.80 -8.81 8.21
CA PRO A 94 -12.08 -9.88 7.52
C PRO A 94 -13.02 -11.04 7.14
N ASP A 95 -13.03 -11.38 5.84
CA ASP A 95 -13.86 -12.45 5.28
C ASP A 95 -13.05 -13.48 4.48
N ARG A 96 -11.78 -13.19 4.22
CA ARG A 96 -10.87 -14.03 3.43
C ARG A 96 -9.42 -13.88 3.89
N LYS A 97 -8.58 -14.83 3.44
CA LYS A 97 -7.17 -14.90 3.81
C LYS A 97 -6.25 -14.55 2.63
N PHE A 98 -5.06 -14.00 2.95
CA PHE A 98 -4.04 -13.55 2.01
C PHE A 98 -2.66 -14.04 2.42
N ASP A 99 -1.78 -14.24 1.45
CA ASP A 99 -0.36 -14.53 1.68
C ASP A 99 0.43 -13.24 1.84
N ILE A 100 -0.01 -12.19 1.13
CA ILE A 100 0.62 -10.87 1.14
C ILE A 100 -0.46 -9.81 1.23
N ILE A 101 -0.28 -8.88 2.15
CA ILE A 101 -1.02 -7.61 2.19
C ILE A 101 0.00 -6.49 2.02
N ILE A 102 -0.29 -5.56 1.12
CA ILE A 102 0.56 -4.41 0.83
C ILE A 102 -0.26 -3.13 0.84
N SER A 103 0.33 -2.03 1.27
CA SER A 103 -0.31 -0.72 1.19
C SER A 103 0.72 0.42 1.17
N ASN A 104 0.40 1.44 0.38
CA ASN A 104 0.94 2.78 0.54
C ASN A 104 -0.23 3.69 0.96
N PRO A 105 -0.59 3.72 2.26
CA PRO A 105 -1.73 4.49 2.75
C PRO A 105 -1.39 5.98 2.83
N PRO A 106 -2.38 6.88 2.95
CA PRO A 106 -2.14 8.27 3.32
C PRO A 106 -1.41 8.33 4.66
N TYR A 107 -0.32 9.10 4.73
CA TYR A 107 0.53 9.18 5.93
C TYR A 107 1.10 10.57 6.23
N MET A 108 0.81 11.58 5.42
CA MET A 108 1.25 12.95 5.68
C MET A 108 0.29 13.63 6.65
N CYS A 109 0.81 14.28 7.67
CA CYS A 109 0.01 15.10 8.56
C CYS A 109 -0.30 16.46 7.92
N GLU A 110 -1.44 17.06 8.24
CA GLU A 110 -1.85 18.37 7.75
C GLU A 110 -0.79 19.46 8.05
N ASN A 111 -0.14 19.39 9.21
CA ASN A 111 0.91 20.31 9.63
C ASN A 111 2.21 20.17 8.80
N GLU A 112 2.37 19.09 8.02
CA GLU A 112 3.51 18.89 7.12
C GLU A 112 3.33 19.59 5.75
N LYS A 113 2.14 20.14 5.46
CA LYS A 113 1.84 20.83 4.18
C LYS A 113 2.83 21.93 3.83
N SER A 114 3.28 22.70 4.83
CA SER A 114 4.24 23.80 4.61
C SER A 114 5.63 23.35 4.10
N LYS A 115 5.93 22.06 4.21
CA LYS A 115 7.18 21.45 3.74
C LYS A 115 7.05 20.82 2.36
N MET A 116 5.83 20.78 1.81
CA MET A 116 5.54 20.14 0.53
C MET A 116 5.71 21.12 -0.62
N LYS A 117 6.00 20.60 -1.80
CA LYS A 117 6.07 21.42 -3.01
C LYS A 117 4.66 21.81 -3.47
N ASP A 118 4.50 23.03 -3.96
CA ASP A 118 3.21 23.57 -4.44
C ASP A 118 2.53 22.69 -5.48
N ASN A 119 3.29 22.10 -6.40
CA ASN A 119 2.74 21.21 -7.42
C ASN A 119 2.06 19.96 -6.84
N VAL A 120 2.53 19.44 -5.71
CA VAL A 120 1.89 18.30 -5.02
C VAL A 120 0.58 18.76 -4.39
N LEU A 121 0.60 19.90 -3.69
CA LEU A 121 -0.57 20.45 -3.00
C LEU A 121 -1.68 20.86 -3.97
N LEU A 122 -1.32 21.36 -5.17
CA LEU A 122 -2.26 21.87 -6.16
C LEU A 122 -2.87 20.79 -7.06
N PHE A 123 -2.13 19.73 -7.36
CA PHE A 123 -2.51 18.77 -8.40
C PHE A 123 -2.78 17.36 -7.91
N GLU A 124 -2.37 17.00 -6.68
CA GLU A 124 -2.59 15.66 -6.16
C GLU A 124 -3.74 15.63 -5.13
N PRO A 125 -4.51 14.53 -5.06
CA PRO A 125 -5.70 14.47 -4.22
C PRO A 125 -5.32 14.44 -2.73
N HIS A 126 -5.84 15.38 -1.96
CA HIS A 126 -5.58 15.48 -0.51
C HIS A 126 -5.97 14.20 0.24
N LEU A 127 -7.04 13.52 -0.18
CA LEU A 127 -7.48 12.25 0.41
C LEU A 127 -6.43 11.13 0.31
N ALA A 128 -5.57 11.18 -0.73
CA ALA A 128 -4.51 10.20 -0.92
C ALA A 128 -3.21 10.55 -0.18
N LEU A 129 -3.10 11.75 0.37
CA LEU A 129 -1.89 12.25 1.00
C LEU A 129 -2.02 12.36 2.51
N PHE A 130 -3.14 12.92 3.00
CA PHE A 130 -3.23 13.44 4.36
C PHE A 130 -4.00 12.56 5.32
N VAL A 131 -3.51 12.55 6.55
CA VAL A 131 -4.19 12.00 7.74
C VAL A 131 -4.40 13.12 8.76
N ASN A 132 -5.30 12.89 9.71
CA ASN A 132 -5.53 13.82 10.80
C ASN A 132 -4.30 13.90 11.71
N ASP A 133 -3.87 15.12 12.06
CA ASP A 133 -2.71 15.38 12.92
C ASP A 133 -2.86 14.73 14.30
N ASN A 134 -4.09 14.59 14.81
CA ASN A 134 -4.36 13.94 16.09
C ASN A 134 -4.21 12.41 16.05
N ASP A 135 -4.27 11.79 14.87
CA ASP A 135 -4.09 10.34 14.71
C ASP A 135 -3.29 10.01 13.44
N PRO A 136 -1.98 10.28 13.43
CA PRO A 136 -1.11 10.04 12.27
C PRO A 136 -0.94 8.55 11.95
N LEU A 137 -1.32 7.65 12.85
CA LEU A 137 -1.26 6.20 12.65
C LEU A 137 -2.60 5.58 12.25
N PHE A 138 -3.63 6.36 11.99
CA PHE A 138 -4.98 5.86 11.74
C PHE A 138 -5.03 4.72 10.72
N PHE A 139 -4.52 4.95 9.51
CA PHE A 139 -4.55 3.92 8.48
C PHE A 139 -3.63 2.74 8.80
N TYR A 140 -2.46 2.98 9.39
CA TYR A 140 -1.59 1.89 9.82
C TYR A 140 -2.27 0.99 10.84
N SER A 141 -2.94 1.56 11.84
CA SER A 141 -3.68 0.79 12.85
C SER A 141 -4.78 -0.07 12.20
N ARG A 142 -5.58 0.50 11.30
CA ARG A 142 -6.64 -0.23 10.61
C ARG A 142 -6.11 -1.35 9.72
N ILE A 143 -5.02 -1.09 8.98
CA ILE A 143 -4.39 -2.09 8.13
C ILE A 143 -3.77 -3.21 8.97
N VAL A 144 -3.09 -2.90 10.07
CA VAL A 144 -2.47 -3.89 10.95
C VAL A 144 -3.53 -4.77 11.62
N ASP A 145 -4.62 -4.17 12.15
CA ASP A 145 -5.74 -4.92 12.74
C ASP A 145 -6.40 -5.86 11.73
N PHE A 146 -6.64 -5.38 10.51
CA PHE A 146 -7.17 -6.20 9.43
C PHE A 146 -6.19 -7.31 9.04
N ALA A 147 -4.91 -6.99 8.85
CA ALA A 147 -3.88 -7.93 8.42
C ALA A 147 -3.69 -9.07 9.42
N ARG A 148 -3.73 -8.78 10.72
CA ARG A 148 -3.66 -9.80 11.79
C ARG A 148 -4.75 -10.87 11.65
N LEU A 149 -5.94 -10.47 11.21
CA LEU A 149 -7.08 -11.36 11.04
C LEU A 149 -7.19 -11.97 9.64
N SER A 150 -6.51 -11.40 8.64
CA SER A 150 -6.65 -11.76 7.22
C SER A 150 -5.39 -12.37 6.60
N LEU A 151 -4.26 -12.38 7.27
CA LEU A 151 -3.08 -13.09 6.78
C LEU A 151 -3.17 -14.59 7.06
N ASN A 152 -2.64 -15.38 6.14
CA ASN A 152 -2.32 -16.77 6.36
C ASN A 152 -1.16 -16.90 7.37
N ASN A 153 -0.97 -18.09 7.93
CA ASN A 153 0.24 -18.38 8.72
C ASN A 153 1.48 -18.10 7.85
N ARG A 154 2.47 -17.38 8.40
CA ARG A 154 3.64 -16.83 7.71
C ARG A 154 3.31 -15.86 6.57
N GLY A 155 2.08 -15.36 6.52
CA GLY A 155 1.70 -14.28 5.61
C GLY A 155 2.44 -12.98 5.95
N LYS A 156 2.64 -12.14 4.97
CA LYS A 156 3.48 -10.94 5.08
C LYS A 156 2.68 -9.67 4.87
N LEU A 157 2.92 -8.69 5.74
CA LEU A 157 2.45 -7.32 5.59
C LEU A 157 3.59 -6.43 5.12
N PHE A 158 3.37 -5.67 4.06
CA PHE A 158 4.31 -4.65 3.56
C PHE A 158 3.64 -3.28 3.57
N LEU A 159 4.32 -2.29 4.11
CA LEU A 159 3.81 -0.92 4.19
C LEU A 159 4.85 0.08 3.71
N GLU A 160 4.42 1.07 2.93
CA GLU A 160 5.14 2.34 2.81
C GLU A 160 4.79 3.21 4.02
N ILE A 161 5.79 3.89 4.59
CA ILE A 161 5.61 4.61 5.84
C ILE A 161 6.22 6.03 5.79
N ASN A 162 5.68 6.91 6.62
CA ASN A 162 6.32 8.19 6.94
C ASN A 162 7.53 7.95 7.85
N GLU A 163 8.70 8.49 7.47
CA GLU A 163 9.95 8.35 8.23
C GLU A 163 9.81 8.80 9.69
N ASN A 164 9.01 9.83 9.96
CA ASN A 164 8.82 10.40 11.29
C ASN A 164 8.06 9.46 12.25
N TYR A 165 7.35 8.48 11.72
CA TYR A 165 6.54 7.54 12.51
C TYR A 165 7.05 6.10 12.49
N SER A 166 8.24 5.85 11.92
CA SER A 166 8.78 4.50 11.73
C SER A 166 8.81 3.67 13.03
N GLU A 167 9.30 4.24 14.15
CA GLU A 167 9.36 3.56 15.44
C GLU A 167 7.97 3.26 16.00
N ARG A 168 7.01 4.18 15.81
CA ARG A 168 5.62 3.99 16.25
C ARG A 168 4.93 2.88 15.46
N VAL A 169 5.18 2.78 14.14
CA VAL A 169 4.67 1.68 13.30
C VAL A 169 5.30 0.35 13.70
N VAL A 170 6.59 0.30 13.99
CA VAL A 170 7.26 -0.90 14.53
C VAL A 170 6.63 -1.34 15.85
N LYS A 171 6.37 -0.41 16.76
CA LYS A 171 5.69 -0.70 18.04
C LYS A 171 4.27 -1.22 17.82
N LEU A 172 3.52 -0.63 16.88
CA LEU A 172 2.17 -1.07 16.51
C LEU A 172 2.18 -2.52 16.03
N LEU A 173 3.10 -2.88 15.13
CA LEU A 173 3.26 -4.25 14.61
C LEU A 173 3.62 -5.24 15.71
N LYS A 174 4.55 -4.89 16.61
CA LYS A 174 4.91 -5.73 17.75
C LYS A 174 3.72 -5.98 18.68
N ASN A 175 2.94 -4.95 18.98
CA ASN A 175 1.74 -5.07 19.82
C ASN A 175 0.66 -5.95 19.17
N ALA A 176 0.62 -6.01 17.83
CA ALA A 176 -0.27 -6.86 17.06
C ALA A 176 0.32 -8.26 16.79
N GLU A 177 1.40 -8.65 17.51
CA GLU A 177 2.06 -9.96 17.48
C GLU A 177 2.71 -10.33 16.14
N PHE A 178 3.01 -9.34 15.30
CA PHE A 178 3.84 -9.56 14.11
C PHE A 178 5.29 -9.82 14.49
N GLN A 179 5.96 -10.68 13.71
CA GLN A 179 7.35 -11.11 13.85
C GLN A 179 8.18 -10.70 12.64
N ASP A 180 9.50 -10.93 12.71
CA ASP A 180 10.45 -10.68 11.62
C ASP A 180 10.25 -9.28 10.99
N ILE A 181 10.08 -8.28 11.87
CA ILE A 181 9.84 -6.90 11.45
C ILE A 181 11.14 -6.33 10.89
N GLU A 182 11.12 -6.01 9.60
CA GLU A 182 12.26 -5.45 8.86
C GLU A 182 11.89 -4.05 8.37
N LEU A 183 12.68 -3.05 8.80
CA LEU A 183 12.55 -1.66 8.37
C LEU A 183 13.62 -1.35 7.33
N ARG A 184 13.22 -0.84 6.15
CA ARG A 184 14.14 -0.45 5.07
C ARG A 184 14.09 1.03 4.80
N LYS A 185 15.25 1.54 4.44
CA LYS A 185 15.41 2.90 3.94
C LYS A 185 15.21 2.93 2.43
N ASP A 186 14.71 4.07 1.95
CA ASP A 186 14.65 4.40 0.53
C ASP A 186 16.02 4.85 -0.01
N PHE A 187 16.12 5.12 -1.32
CA PHE A 187 17.33 5.60 -1.97
C PHE A 187 17.86 6.95 -1.39
N ARG A 188 17.02 7.69 -0.64
CA ARG A 188 17.39 8.91 0.09
C ARG A 188 17.81 8.64 1.53
N GLN A 189 17.99 7.36 1.91
CA GLN A 189 18.39 6.92 3.25
C GLN A 189 17.36 7.24 4.36
N LYS A 190 16.08 7.40 3.99
CA LYS A 190 14.97 7.63 4.91
C LYS A 190 14.20 6.35 5.17
N ASN A 191 13.83 6.08 6.40
CA ASN A 191 12.96 4.95 6.75
C ASN A 191 11.65 5.06 5.97
N ARG A 192 11.42 4.13 5.04
CA ARG A 192 10.32 4.26 4.08
C ARG A 192 9.47 3.01 3.93
N MET A 193 10.01 1.86 4.16
CA MET A 193 9.32 0.60 3.93
C MET A 193 9.46 -0.31 5.14
N ILE A 194 8.40 -1.02 5.46
CA ILE A 194 8.41 -2.01 6.54
C ILE A 194 7.77 -3.30 6.06
N LYS A 195 8.38 -4.43 6.44
CA LYS A 195 7.82 -5.77 6.30
C LYS A 195 7.65 -6.38 7.67
N ALA A 196 6.57 -7.13 7.85
CA ALA A 196 6.35 -7.94 9.04
C ALA A 196 5.68 -9.25 8.67
N CYS A 197 6.02 -10.34 9.36
CA CYS A 197 5.43 -11.66 9.17
C CYS A 197 4.38 -11.91 10.24
N PHE A 198 3.25 -12.51 9.85
CA PHE A 198 2.25 -13.01 10.79
C PHE A 198 2.62 -14.44 11.21
N LYS A 199 2.34 -14.82 12.47
CA LYS A 199 2.63 -16.17 12.99
C LYS A 199 1.99 -17.28 12.20
#